data_97bd51af968aac568d67a3c53ba46783
#
_entry.id   97bd51af968aac568d67a3c53ba46783
#
_cell.length_a   1.000
_cell.length_b   1.000
_cell.length_c   1.000
_cell.angle_alpha   90.00
_cell.angle_beta   90.00
_cell.angle_gamma   90.00
#
_symmetry.space_group_name_H-M   'P 1'
#
loop_
_entity.id
_entity.type
_entity.pdbx_description
1 polymer ?
#
loop_
_entity_poly.entity_id
_entity_poly.type
_entity_poly.pdbx_seq_one_letter_code
_entity_poly.pdbx_strand_id
1 'polypeptide(L)'
;RARAGKQVRVLLDAEGSKDAGKAALRQMEEAGCRVVLFHEKAWRNIGVLNDRDHRKIVVMDGREAFDGGHCIVDTWLGNAQDRDHVADISLGLRGPIVHSVQSAFSEKWAGETGELFVGDDVFPSLEPEGDVLIHAAYAKPEGSAPAVNILHHTAICLARKRIWIQNPYFIP
;
A
#
# COMPACT_ATOMS: atom_id res chain seq x y z
N ARG A 1 -9.80 -6.09 15.77
CA ARG A 1 -10.13 -7.33 15.03
C ARG A 1 -9.28 -8.50 15.51
N ALA A 2 -7.94 -8.35 15.67
CA ALA A 2 -7.08 -9.43 16.15
C ALA A 2 -7.54 -10.01 17.49
N ARG A 3 -7.88 -9.19 18.48
CA ARG A 3 -8.47 -9.63 19.76
C ARG A 3 -9.76 -10.44 19.61
N ALA A 4 -10.44 -10.32 18.48
CA ALA A 4 -11.63 -11.11 18.14
C ALA A 4 -11.29 -12.38 17.33
N GLY A 5 -10.03 -12.82 17.35
CA GLY A 5 -9.56 -14.03 16.68
C GLY A 5 -9.38 -13.92 15.17
N LYS A 6 -9.41 -12.71 14.59
CA LYS A 6 -9.11 -12.52 13.16
C LYS A 6 -7.62 -12.47 12.92
N GLN A 7 -7.17 -13.05 11.82
CA GLN A 7 -5.79 -12.94 11.39
C GLN A 7 -5.53 -11.50 10.89
N VAL A 8 -4.61 -10.81 11.53
CA VAL A 8 -4.22 -9.45 11.15
C VAL A 8 -2.71 -9.44 10.91
N ARG A 9 -2.33 -9.07 9.72
CA ARG A 9 -0.93 -8.92 9.31
C ARG A 9 -0.65 -7.47 8.99
N VAL A 10 0.44 -6.95 9.52
CA VAL A 10 0.85 -5.55 9.37
C VAL A 10 2.28 -5.53 8.89
N LEU A 11 2.52 -4.96 7.73
CA LEU A 11 3.85 -4.72 7.18
C LEU A 11 4.12 -3.23 7.19
N LEU A 12 5.17 -2.81 7.86
CA LEU A 12 5.55 -1.41 7.99
C LEU A 12 6.95 -1.22 7.42
N ASP A 13 7.15 -0.16 6.65
CA ASP A 13 8.49 0.26 6.24
C ASP A 13 9.30 0.69 7.48
N ALA A 14 10.44 0.05 7.72
CA ALA A 14 11.21 0.22 8.95
C ALA A 14 11.67 1.67 9.17
N GLU A 15 12.13 2.33 8.12
CA GLU A 15 12.58 3.72 8.22
C GLU A 15 11.38 4.70 8.27
N GLY A 16 10.36 4.47 7.43
CA GLY A 16 9.14 5.30 7.41
C GLY A 16 8.34 5.23 8.70
N SER A 17 8.52 4.16 9.47
CA SER A 17 7.81 3.92 10.72
C SER A 17 8.70 4.04 11.97
N LYS A 18 9.89 4.60 11.85
CA LYS A 18 10.82 4.74 12.99
C LYS A 18 10.25 5.54 14.16
N ASP A 19 9.37 6.48 13.85
CA ASP A 19 8.68 7.31 14.84
C ASP A 19 7.39 6.66 15.38
N ALA A 20 6.96 5.53 14.80
CA ALA A 20 5.91 4.70 15.37
C ALA A 20 6.42 4.13 16.70
N GLY A 21 5.94 4.66 17.81
CA GLY A 21 6.45 4.32 19.13
C GLY A 21 6.44 2.80 19.36
N LYS A 22 7.53 2.25 19.91
CA LYS A 22 7.64 0.82 20.25
C LYS A 22 6.45 0.30 21.07
N ALA A 23 5.80 1.18 21.83
CA ALA A 23 4.61 0.85 22.60
C ALA A 23 3.42 0.51 21.68
N ALA A 24 3.23 1.25 20.58
CA ALA A 24 2.14 0.99 19.64
C ALA A 24 2.35 -0.36 18.92
N LEU A 25 3.57 -0.67 18.51
CA LEU A 25 3.89 -1.96 17.89
C LEU A 25 3.63 -3.12 18.85
N ARG A 26 4.10 -3.01 20.10
CA ARG A 26 3.81 -4.02 21.15
C ARG A 26 2.32 -4.20 21.39
N GLN A 27 1.55 -3.11 21.44
CA GLN A 27 0.08 -3.21 21.61
C GLN A 27 -0.58 -3.96 20.46
N MET A 28 -0.10 -3.80 19.22
CA MET A 28 -0.58 -4.58 18.09
C MET A 28 -0.26 -6.06 18.25
N GLU A 29 0.97 -6.41 18.62
CA GLU A 29 1.42 -7.79 18.83
C GLU A 29 0.66 -8.45 20.00
N GLU A 30 0.52 -7.76 21.13
CA GLU A 30 -0.27 -8.20 22.29
C GLU A 30 -1.76 -8.39 21.96
N ALA A 31 -2.26 -7.63 20.99
CA ALA A 31 -3.61 -7.80 20.45
C ALA A 31 -3.75 -8.99 19.50
N GLY A 32 -2.65 -9.67 19.16
CA GLY A 32 -2.61 -10.82 18.24
C GLY A 32 -2.34 -10.44 16.78
N CYS A 33 -1.89 -9.23 16.48
CA CYS A 33 -1.42 -8.88 15.15
C CYS A 33 -0.03 -9.47 14.92
N ARG A 34 0.22 -9.96 13.70
CA ARG A 34 1.58 -10.26 13.25
C ARG A 34 2.16 -9.01 12.59
N VAL A 35 3.13 -8.37 13.24
CA VAL A 35 3.77 -7.15 12.76
C VAL A 35 5.15 -7.50 12.19
N VAL A 36 5.45 -7.01 11.01
CA VAL A 36 6.73 -7.22 10.32
C VAL A 36 7.25 -5.86 9.84
N LEU A 37 8.53 -5.62 10.04
CA LEU A 37 9.21 -4.43 9.56
C LEU A 37 9.95 -4.75 8.26
N PHE A 38 9.53 -4.09 7.17
CA PHE A 38 10.16 -4.21 5.86
C PHE A 38 11.56 -3.59 5.91
N HIS A 39 12.56 -4.39 5.55
CA HIS A 39 13.97 -4.01 5.54
C HIS A 39 14.51 -3.49 6.90
N GLU A 40 14.06 -4.05 8.01
CA GLU A 40 14.55 -3.68 9.35
C GLU A 40 16.09 -3.74 9.47
N LYS A 41 16.73 -4.66 8.74
CA LYS A 41 18.18 -4.87 8.75
C LYS A 41 18.88 -4.34 7.49
N ALA A 42 18.30 -3.38 6.80
CA ALA A 42 18.86 -2.80 5.56
C ALA A 42 20.29 -2.28 5.72
N TRP A 43 20.68 -1.81 6.90
CA TRP A 43 22.04 -1.37 7.22
C TRP A 43 23.11 -2.46 7.02
N ARG A 44 22.73 -3.74 6.97
CA ARG A 44 23.62 -4.87 6.69
C ARG A 44 23.85 -5.11 5.19
N ASN A 45 23.05 -4.49 4.33
CA ASN A 45 23.14 -4.65 2.88
C ASN A 45 22.98 -3.28 2.21
N ILE A 46 24.09 -2.69 1.81
CA ILE A 46 24.12 -1.35 1.18
C ILE A 46 23.26 -1.30 -0.11
N GLY A 47 23.12 -2.41 -0.81
CA GLY A 47 22.30 -2.50 -2.03
C GLY A 47 20.81 -2.28 -1.82
N VAL A 48 20.29 -2.47 -0.60
CA VAL A 48 18.85 -2.30 -0.30
C VAL A 48 18.54 -1.08 0.58
N LEU A 49 19.53 -0.25 0.90
CA LEU A 49 19.33 0.93 1.74
C LEU A 49 18.29 1.90 1.19
N ASN A 50 18.12 1.95 -0.12
CA ASN A 50 17.18 2.82 -0.80
C ASN A 50 15.91 2.11 -1.27
N ASP A 51 15.77 0.81 -1.04
CA ASP A 51 14.54 0.07 -1.32
C ASP A 51 13.53 0.28 -0.18
N ARG A 52 12.50 1.07 -0.47
CA ARG A 52 11.48 1.46 0.49
C ARG A 52 10.12 0.93 0.03
N ASP A 53 9.27 0.59 0.97
CA ASP A 53 7.87 0.30 0.66
C ASP A 53 6.98 1.49 1.04
N HIS A 54 6.60 2.26 0.04
CA HIS A 54 5.76 3.47 0.22
C HIS A 54 4.28 3.21 -0.03
N ARG A 55 3.87 1.97 -0.26
CA ARG A 55 2.47 1.59 -0.49
C ARG A 55 1.66 1.73 0.80
N LYS A 56 0.46 2.30 0.70
CA LYS A 56 -0.49 2.42 1.80
C LYS A 56 -1.74 1.66 1.41
N ILE A 57 -1.68 0.36 1.56
CA ILE A 57 -2.72 -0.57 1.16
C ILE A 57 -3.31 -1.29 2.36
N VAL A 58 -4.60 -1.53 2.32
CA VAL A 58 -5.33 -2.39 3.26
C VAL A 58 -6.15 -3.37 2.45
N VAL A 59 -6.07 -4.65 2.79
CA VAL A 59 -6.94 -5.67 2.18
C VAL A 59 -7.71 -6.38 3.27
N MET A 60 -8.98 -6.58 3.05
CA MET A 60 -9.89 -7.26 3.98
C MET A 60 -10.49 -8.50 3.32
N ASP A 61 -10.18 -9.65 3.90
CA ASP A 61 -10.71 -10.97 3.51
C ASP A 61 -10.51 -11.30 2.00
N GLY A 62 -9.54 -10.66 1.33
CA GLY A 62 -9.31 -10.78 -0.12
C GLY A 62 -10.44 -10.23 -1.00
N ARG A 63 -11.41 -9.48 -0.42
CA ARG A 63 -12.64 -9.03 -1.11
C ARG A 63 -12.77 -7.53 -1.25
N GLU A 64 -12.20 -6.80 -0.32
CA GLU A 64 -12.19 -5.34 -0.34
C GLU A 64 -10.76 -4.86 -0.13
N ALA A 65 -10.38 -3.81 -0.83
CA ALA A 65 -9.08 -3.18 -0.64
C ALA A 65 -9.21 -1.66 -0.59
N PHE A 66 -8.25 -1.04 0.07
CA PHE A 66 -8.04 0.40 0.03
C PHE A 66 -6.60 0.67 -0.41
N ASP A 67 -6.44 1.64 -1.28
CA ASP A 67 -5.15 2.13 -1.75
C ASP A 67 -5.17 3.65 -1.84
N GLY A 68 -4.05 4.30 -1.50
CA GLY A 68 -3.98 5.75 -1.54
C GLY A 68 -2.72 6.30 -0.90
N GLY A 69 -2.72 7.61 -0.66
CA GLY A 69 -1.60 8.32 -0.05
C GLY A 69 -1.66 8.43 1.47
N HIS A 70 -2.80 8.15 2.11
CA HIS A 70 -2.99 8.34 3.54
C HIS A 70 -1.99 7.57 4.40
N CYS A 71 -1.25 8.30 5.23
CA CYS A 71 -0.40 7.72 6.27
C CYS A 71 -1.16 7.63 7.60
N ILE A 72 -0.74 6.73 8.48
CA ILE A 72 -1.30 6.59 9.84
C ILE A 72 -0.56 7.56 10.76
N VAL A 73 -0.81 8.85 10.59
CA VAL A 73 -0.28 9.96 11.41
C VAL A 73 -1.32 11.07 11.51
N ASP A 74 -1.26 11.85 12.58
CA ASP A 74 -2.30 12.82 12.92
C ASP A 74 -2.51 13.89 11.84
N THR A 75 -1.48 14.26 11.10
CA THR A 75 -1.57 15.22 9.98
C THR A 75 -2.47 14.77 8.83
N TRP A 76 -2.80 13.47 8.72
CA TRP A 76 -3.77 12.93 7.76
C TRP A 76 -5.18 12.78 8.33
N LEU A 77 -5.41 13.17 9.60
CA LEU A 77 -6.76 13.15 10.18
C LEU A 77 -7.59 14.35 9.69
N GLY A 78 -8.86 14.09 9.40
CA GLY A 78 -9.80 15.14 8.96
C GLY A 78 -9.78 15.39 7.46
N ASN A 79 -10.02 16.62 7.04
CA ASN A 79 -10.23 17.02 5.65
C ASN A 79 -9.36 18.24 5.25
N ALA A 80 -8.11 18.28 5.67
CA ALA A 80 -7.23 19.42 5.44
C ALA A 80 -7.87 20.75 5.92
N GLN A 81 -8.44 20.73 7.10
CA GLN A 81 -9.18 21.85 7.71
C GLN A 81 -8.30 23.03 8.06
N ASP A 82 -7.00 22.87 8.13
CA ASP A 82 -6.00 23.88 8.42
C ASP A 82 -4.65 23.54 7.77
N ARG A 83 -3.63 24.35 8.02
CA ARG A 83 -2.29 24.19 7.45
C ARG A 83 -1.50 22.96 7.99
N ASP A 84 -1.93 22.40 9.10
CA ASP A 84 -1.27 21.28 9.77
C ASP A 84 -1.82 19.93 9.31
N HIS A 85 -2.89 19.95 8.48
CA HIS A 85 -3.54 18.76 7.95
C HIS A 85 -3.41 18.67 6.43
N VAL A 86 -3.19 17.45 5.96
CA VAL A 86 -2.92 17.12 4.56
C VAL A 86 -4.21 16.68 3.86
N ALA A 87 -4.44 17.20 2.66
CA ALA A 87 -5.45 16.65 1.76
C ALA A 87 -4.86 15.45 1.00
N ASP A 88 -5.57 14.33 1.04
CA ASP A 88 -5.16 13.13 0.33
C ASP A 88 -6.38 12.35 -0.16
N ILE A 89 -6.16 11.37 -1.03
CA ILE A 89 -7.22 10.53 -1.60
C ILE A 89 -6.87 9.06 -1.36
N SER A 90 -7.86 8.32 -0.86
CA SER A 90 -7.83 6.86 -0.84
C SER A 90 -8.99 6.31 -1.65
N LEU A 91 -8.73 5.25 -2.38
CA LEU A 91 -9.70 4.54 -3.19
C LEU A 91 -10.16 3.29 -2.45
N GLY A 92 -11.48 3.11 -2.33
CA GLY A 92 -12.08 1.83 -1.95
C GLY A 92 -12.28 0.98 -3.19
N LEU A 93 -11.78 -0.26 -3.19
CA LEU A 93 -11.74 -1.16 -4.32
C LEU A 93 -12.49 -2.45 -4.02
N ARG A 94 -13.26 -2.92 -4.99
CA ARG A 94 -13.96 -4.21 -4.99
C ARG A 94 -13.83 -4.88 -6.35
N GLY A 95 -14.17 -6.18 -6.41
CA GLY A 95 -14.04 -6.97 -7.62
C GLY A 95 -12.60 -7.43 -7.88
N PRO A 96 -12.29 -7.94 -9.08
CA PRO A 96 -11.03 -8.62 -9.39
C PRO A 96 -9.76 -7.82 -9.16
N ILE A 97 -9.82 -6.48 -9.16
CA ILE A 97 -8.68 -5.59 -8.88
C ILE A 97 -8.10 -5.79 -7.47
N VAL A 98 -8.91 -6.29 -6.53
CA VAL A 98 -8.45 -6.59 -5.16
C VAL A 98 -7.34 -7.62 -5.16
N HIS A 99 -7.35 -8.59 -6.08
CA HIS A 99 -6.26 -9.56 -6.22
C HIS A 99 -4.92 -8.90 -6.56
N SER A 100 -4.93 -7.84 -7.33
CA SER A 100 -3.71 -7.10 -7.64
C SER A 100 -3.14 -6.42 -6.39
N VAL A 101 -3.99 -5.79 -5.58
CA VAL A 101 -3.57 -5.16 -4.32
C VAL A 101 -3.11 -6.21 -3.31
N GLN A 102 -3.84 -7.33 -3.19
CA GLN A 102 -3.46 -8.48 -2.36
C GLN A 102 -2.11 -9.05 -2.77
N SER A 103 -1.86 -9.19 -4.08
CA SER A 103 -0.58 -9.69 -4.61
C SER A 103 0.57 -8.75 -4.28
N ALA A 104 0.35 -7.43 -4.35
CA ALA A 104 1.34 -6.44 -3.98
C ALA A 104 1.76 -6.51 -2.50
N PHE A 105 0.80 -6.76 -1.60
CA PHE A 105 1.08 -7.04 -0.19
C PHE A 105 1.81 -8.38 -0.02
N SER A 106 1.29 -9.43 -0.66
CA SER A 106 1.81 -10.80 -0.53
C SER A 106 3.27 -10.92 -0.97
N GLU A 107 3.64 -10.22 -2.04
CA GLU A 107 5.02 -10.17 -2.54
C GLU A 107 6.00 -9.67 -1.47
N LYS A 108 5.69 -8.52 -0.85
CA LYS A 108 6.55 -7.93 0.18
C LYS A 108 6.55 -8.75 1.46
N TRP A 109 5.38 -9.24 1.85
CA TRP A 109 5.26 -10.12 3.01
C TRP A 109 6.07 -11.40 2.86
N ALA A 110 5.98 -12.05 1.71
CA ALA A 110 6.75 -13.26 1.42
C ALA A 110 8.26 -13.00 1.40
N GLY A 111 8.69 -11.85 0.87
CA GLY A 111 10.09 -11.44 0.87
C GLY A 111 10.68 -11.30 2.27
N GLU A 112 9.91 -10.80 3.23
CA GLU A 112 10.37 -10.60 4.62
C GLU A 112 10.20 -11.84 5.50
N THR A 113 9.18 -12.66 5.24
CA THR A 113 8.80 -13.74 6.16
C THR A 113 8.99 -15.15 5.60
N GLY A 114 9.10 -15.30 4.29
CA GLY A 114 9.05 -16.59 3.59
C GLY A 114 7.65 -17.20 3.53
N GLU A 115 6.61 -16.56 4.12
CA GLU A 115 5.23 -17.06 4.11
C GLU A 115 4.55 -16.73 2.79
N LEU A 116 4.07 -17.76 2.10
CA LEU A 116 3.29 -17.61 0.87
C LEU A 116 1.80 -17.62 1.19
N PHE A 117 1.07 -16.71 0.57
CA PHE A 117 -0.38 -16.66 0.62
C PHE A 117 -0.97 -17.43 -0.56
N VAL A 118 -1.74 -18.45 -0.25
CA VAL A 118 -2.38 -19.34 -1.24
C VAL A 118 -3.78 -19.71 -0.79
N GLY A 119 -4.64 -20.03 -1.73
CA GLY A 119 -5.99 -20.53 -1.47
C GLY A 119 -7.07 -19.44 -1.39
N ASP A 120 -8.30 -19.92 -1.30
CA ASP A 120 -9.50 -19.06 -1.39
C ASP A 120 -9.71 -18.15 -0.19
N ASP A 121 -9.06 -18.45 0.94
CA ASP A 121 -9.08 -17.59 2.12
C ASP A 121 -8.38 -16.24 1.88
N VAL A 122 -7.44 -16.21 0.93
CA VAL A 122 -6.64 -15.03 0.59
C VAL A 122 -6.98 -14.49 -0.80
N PHE A 123 -7.24 -15.38 -1.74
CA PHE A 123 -7.61 -15.07 -3.12
C PHE A 123 -8.96 -15.72 -3.47
N PRO A 124 -10.07 -15.28 -2.87
CA PRO A 124 -11.39 -15.80 -3.17
C PRO A 124 -11.79 -15.48 -4.61
N SER A 125 -12.67 -16.29 -5.20
CA SER A 125 -13.29 -15.92 -6.47
C SER A 125 -14.04 -14.60 -6.32
N LEU A 126 -13.80 -13.67 -7.23
CA LEU A 126 -14.39 -12.32 -7.25
C LEU A 126 -15.08 -12.07 -8.60
N GLU A 127 -16.34 -11.68 -8.51
CA GLU A 127 -17.08 -11.20 -9.67
C GLU A 127 -16.77 -9.71 -9.92
N PRO A 128 -16.87 -9.25 -11.17
CA PRO A 128 -16.78 -7.82 -11.47
C PRO A 128 -17.85 -7.03 -10.71
N GLU A 129 -17.43 -5.92 -10.10
CA GLU A 129 -18.33 -4.98 -9.42
C GLU A 129 -18.20 -3.60 -10.06
N GLY A 130 -19.35 -3.00 -10.43
CA GLY A 130 -19.39 -1.71 -11.10
C GLY A 130 -18.93 -1.74 -12.56
N ASP A 131 -18.73 -0.57 -13.12
CA ASP A 131 -18.44 -0.33 -14.55
C ASP A 131 -17.10 0.40 -14.78
N VAL A 132 -16.30 0.56 -13.75
CA VAL A 132 -15.00 1.25 -13.83
C VAL A 132 -13.91 0.27 -14.23
N LEU A 133 -13.21 0.57 -15.32
CA LEU A 133 -12.00 -0.15 -15.71
C LEU A 133 -10.81 0.35 -14.87
N ILE A 134 -10.19 -0.57 -14.16
CA ILE A 134 -9.04 -0.27 -13.29
C ILE A 134 -7.85 -1.13 -13.72
N HIS A 135 -6.68 -0.51 -13.78
CA HIS A 135 -5.41 -1.20 -14.00
C HIS A 135 -4.46 -0.89 -12.84
N ALA A 136 -3.86 -1.93 -12.27
CA ALA A 136 -2.82 -1.79 -11.27
C ALA A 136 -1.44 -1.78 -11.95
N ALA A 137 -0.65 -0.75 -11.68
CA ALA A 137 0.73 -0.69 -12.12
C ALA A 137 1.66 -0.70 -10.90
N TYR A 138 2.70 -1.51 -10.98
CA TYR A 138 3.69 -1.63 -9.92
C TYR A 138 5.00 -1.01 -10.36
N ALA A 139 5.58 -0.17 -9.51
CA ALA A 139 6.95 0.29 -9.64
C ALA A 139 7.84 -0.49 -8.67
N LYS A 140 8.99 -0.94 -9.15
CA LYS A 140 10.07 -1.50 -8.34
C LYS A 140 11.29 -0.61 -8.47
N PRO A 141 12.09 -0.41 -7.40
CA PRO A 141 13.30 0.41 -7.46
C PRO A 141 14.33 -0.11 -8.44
N GLU A 142 14.39 -1.43 -8.63
CA GLU A 142 15.42 -2.07 -9.45
C GLU A 142 14.89 -2.54 -10.81
N GLY A 143 15.54 -2.07 -11.89
CA GLY A 143 15.55 -2.69 -13.22
C GLY A 143 14.21 -2.87 -13.94
N SER A 144 13.12 -2.42 -13.39
CA SER A 144 11.84 -2.49 -14.07
C SER A 144 11.71 -1.35 -15.08
N ALA A 145 11.18 -1.66 -16.25
CA ALA A 145 10.74 -0.60 -17.15
C ALA A 145 9.88 0.39 -16.35
N PRO A 146 9.96 1.69 -16.64
CA PRO A 146 9.25 2.73 -15.87
C PRO A 146 7.75 2.69 -16.20
N ALA A 147 7.07 1.59 -15.82
CA ALA A 147 5.67 1.34 -16.15
C ALA A 147 4.76 2.49 -15.73
N VAL A 148 4.99 3.04 -14.53
CA VAL A 148 4.22 4.19 -14.03
C VAL A 148 4.49 5.43 -14.88
N ASN A 149 5.74 5.68 -15.27
CA ASN A 149 6.08 6.81 -16.14
C ASN A 149 5.46 6.66 -17.52
N ILE A 150 5.49 5.45 -18.09
CA ILE A 150 4.84 5.16 -19.38
C ILE A 150 3.33 5.40 -19.29
N LEU A 151 2.68 4.93 -18.21
CA LEU A 151 1.25 5.13 -18.01
C LEU A 151 0.90 6.62 -17.86
N HIS A 152 1.65 7.39 -17.06
CA HIS A 152 1.44 8.82 -16.90
C HIS A 152 1.63 9.56 -18.24
N HIS A 153 2.73 9.27 -18.95
CA HIS A 153 3.00 9.87 -20.25
C HIS A 153 1.87 9.53 -21.25
N THR A 154 1.47 8.27 -21.32
CA THR A 154 0.37 7.84 -22.20
C THR A 154 -0.93 8.54 -21.84
N ALA A 155 -1.28 8.63 -20.55
CA ALA A 155 -2.49 9.32 -20.11
C ALA A 155 -2.48 10.81 -20.50
N ILE A 156 -1.34 11.48 -20.35
CA ILE A 156 -1.16 12.88 -20.75
C ILE A 156 -1.32 13.03 -22.27
N CYS A 157 -0.67 12.18 -23.06
CA CYS A 157 -0.74 12.21 -24.52
C CYS A 157 -2.16 11.89 -25.06
N LEU A 158 -2.88 11.02 -24.40
CA LEU A 158 -4.23 10.62 -24.84
C LEU A 158 -5.35 11.54 -24.34
N ALA A 159 -5.08 12.42 -23.40
CA ALA A 159 -6.07 13.33 -22.86
C ALA A 159 -6.58 14.29 -23.93
N ARG A 160 -7.92 14.39 -24.09
CA ARG A 160 -8.57 15.19 -25.13
C ARG A 160 -9.32 16.43 -24.63
N LYS A 161 -9.63 16.48 -23.32
CA LYS A 161 -10.42 17.56 -22.75
C LYS A 161 -9.73 18.27 -21.60
N ARG A 162 -9.32 17.52 -20.60
CA ARG A 162 -8.66 18.10 -19.43
C ARG A 162 -7.87 17.05 -18.66
N ILE A 163 -6.86 17.48 -17.95
CA ILE A 163 -6.07 16.68 -17.03
C ILE A 163 -6.11 17.41 -15.69
N TRP A 164 -6.36 16.68 -14.63
CA TRP A 164 -6.24 17.16 -13.27
C TRP A 164 -5.15 16.35 -12.57
N ILE A 165 -4.20 17.02 -11.99
CA ILE A 165 -3.08 16.41 -11.27
C ILE A 165 -3.07 16.98 -9.86
N GLN A 166 -3.08 16.08 -8.87
CA GLN A 166 -2.85 16.43 -7.48
C GLN A 166 -1.60 15.67 -7.02
N ASN A 167 -0.52 16.38 -6.81
CA ASN A 167 0.76 15.81 -6.42
C ASN A 167 1.58 16.87 -5.67
N PRO A 168 2.10 16.58 -4.47
CA PRO A 168 2.91 17.54 -3.71
C PRO A 168 4.26 17.86 -4.37
N TYR A 169 4.78 17.00 -5.23
CA TYR A 169 6.10 17.11 -5.86
C TYR A 169 6.01 16.93 -7.37
N PHE A 170 5.13 17.69 -8.02
CA PHE A 170 5.00 17.63 -9.47
C PHE A 170 6.18 18.34 -10.16
N ILE A 171 7.06 17.56 -10.78
CA ILE A 171 8.16 18.02 -11.63
C ILE A 171 7.84 17.48 -13.02
N PRO A 172 7.43 18.35 -13.98
CA PRO A 172 7.07 17.95 -15.35
C PRO A 172 8.29 17.52 -16.17
#